data_7b65a4f87fe12b555bdd766f536d06b5
#
_entry.id   7b65a4f87fe12b555bdd766f536d06b5
#
_cell.length_a   1.000
_cell.length_b   1.000
_cell.length_c   1.000
_cell.angle_alpha   90.00
_cell.angle_beta   90.00
_cell.angle_gamma   90.00
#
_symmetry.space_group_name_H-M   'P 1'
#
loop_
_entity.id
_entity.type
_entity.pdbx_description
1 polymer ?
#
loop_
_entity_poly.entity_id
_entity_poly.type
_entity_poly.pdbx_seq_one_letter_code
_entity_poly.pdbx_strand_id
1 'polypeptide(L)'
;MSFKKYIKAVGTGPKGNRDLEESEVIDAIELILENKVTQAQIGAFLIGWRTKLETDSELIAAVKALKKYIKFTKIENSLELGYSFDGRENNPFLFPLYENILKEFHEKNKDITPLNLVISGDFLQPAKKGLTTKDIFNSIDK
;
A
#
# COMPACT_ATOMS: atom_id res chain seq x y z
N MET A 1 15.83 19.75 -11.70
CA MET A 1 15.10 19.33 -12.93
C MET A 1 13.61 19.53 -12.71
N SER A 2 12.84 19.84 -13.76
CA SER A 2 11.39 20.10 -13.60
C SER A 2 10.59 18.80 -13.56
N PHE A 3 9.73 18.60 -12.57
CA PHE A 3 8.78 17.48 -12.46
C PHE A 3 7.84 17.34 -13.66
N LYS A 4 7.65 18.46 -14.39
CA LYS A 4 6.83 18.52 -15.62
C LYS A 4 7.22 17.48 -16.67
N LYS A 5 8.49 17.05 -16.74
CA LYS A 5 8.94 16.01 -17.68
C LYS A 5 8.24 14.68 -17.46
N TYR A 6 7.99 14.30 -16.20
CA TYR A 6 7.29 13.04 -15.84
C TYR A 6 5.81 13.12 -16.19
N ILE A 7 5.16 14.25 -15.85
CA ILE A 7 3.77 14.49 -16.26
C ILE A 7 3.63 14.40 -17.77
N LYS A 8 4.55 15.02 -18.51
CA LYS A 8 4.55 14.96 -19.97
C LYS A 8 4.72 13.54 -20.50
N ALA A 9 5.56 12.73 -19.88
CA ALA A 9 5.79 11.35 -20.31
C ALA A 9 4.54 10.47 -20.18
N VAL A 10 3.70 10.69 -19.18
CA VAL A 10 2.53 9.84 -18.90
C VAL A 10 1.18 10.48 -19.23
N GLY A 11 1.13 11.80 -19.43
CA GLY A 11 -0.10 12.57 -19.50
C GLY A 11 -0.38 13.26 -20.84
N THR A 12 0.33 12.89 -21.92
CA THR A 12 0.12 13.51 -23.25
C THR A 12 -0.87 12.76 -24.14
N GLY A 13 -1.48 11.70 -23.64
CA GLY A 13 -2.46 10.89 -24.35
C GLY A 13 -1.84 9.74 -25.17
N PRO A 14 -2.68 8.87 -25.77
CA PRO A 14 -2.24 7.59 -26.32
C PRO A 14 -1.14 7.65 -27.38
N LYS A 15 -1.04 8.77 -28.11
CA LYS A 15 -0.02 8.96 -29.14
C LYS A 15 1.31 9.53 -28.62
N GLY A 16 1.31 10.07 -27.42
CA GLY A 16 2.47 10.77 -26.84
C GLY A 16 2.97 10.21 -25.52
N ASN A 17 2.20 9.32 -24.90
CA ASN A 17 2.61 8.67 -23.67
C ASN A 17 3.74 7.67 -23.95
N ARG A 18 4.63 7.53 -22.99
CA ARG A 18 5.64 6.47 -22.95
C ARG A 18 5.80 5.91 -21.56
N ASP A 19 6.37 4.75 -21.47
CA ASP A 19 6.79 4.19 -20.20
C ASP A 19 7.94 4.99 -19.61
N LEU A 20 7.99 5.04 -18.29
CA LEU A 20 9.06 5.65 -17.53
C LEU A 20 10.17 4.63 -17.28
N GLU A 21 11.39 5.09 -17.42
CA GLU A 21 12.55 4.31 -16.98
C GLU A 21 12.56 4.16 -15.46
N GLU A 22 13.19 3.10 -14.95
CA GLU A 22 13.27 2.84 -13.49
C GLU A 22 13.75 4.06 -12.72
N SER A 23 14.79 4.72 -13.20
CA SER A 23 15.34 5.93 -12.58
C SER A 23 14.38 7.12 -12.59
N GLU A 24 13.54 7.24 -13.62
CA GLU A 24 12.54 8.29 -13.73
C GLU A 24 11.40 8.10 -12.74
N VAL A 25 10.95 6.85 -12.56
CA VAL A 25 9.92 6.52 -11.56
C VAL A 25 10.45 6.79 -10.17
N ILE A 26 11.67 6.33 -9.85
CA ILE A 26 12.29 6.53 -8.54
C ILE A 26 12.39 8.04 -8.24
N ASP A 27 12.94 8.84 -9.16
CA ASP A 27 13.09 10.29 -8.98
C ASP A 27 11.71 10.98 -8.81
N ALA A 28 10.71 10.60 -9.59
CA ALA A 28 9.36 11.16 -9.48
C ALA A 28 8.72 10.85 -8.12
N ILE A 29 8.79 9.62 -7.64
CA ILE A 29 8.24 9.21 -6.35
C ILE A 29 9.00 9.89 -5.20
N GLU A 30 10.32 9.93 -5.25
CA GLU A 30 11.14 10.62 -4.23
C GLU A 30 10.80 12.11 -4.14
N LEU A 31 10.67 12.81 -5.27
CA LEU A 31 10.25 14.22 -5.29
C LEU A 31 8.86 14.45 -4.66
N ILE A 32 7.94 13.50 -4.85
CA ILE A 32 6.61 13.53 -4.22
C ILE A 32 6.74 13.37 -2.70
N LEU A 33 7.44 12.33 -2.25
CA LEU A 33 7.58 12.00 -0.83
C LEU A 33 8.36 13.07 -0.04
N GLU A 34 9.28 13.74 -0.71
CA GLU A 34 10.04 14.85 -0.14
C GLU A 34 9.32 16.22 -0.21
N ASN A 35 8.05 16.22 -0.65
CA ASN A 35 7.23 17.44 -0.80
C ASN A 35 7.86 18.51 -1.73
N LYS A 36 8.62 18.09 -2.73
CA LYS A 36 9.28 18.98 -3.70
C LYS A 36 8.43 19.33 -4.91
N VAL A 37 7.17 18.89 -4.92
CA VAL A 37 6.19 19.10 -6.00
C VAL A 37 4.86 19.56 -5.44
N THR A 38 4.08 20.25 -6.26
CA THR A 38 2.75 20.73 -5.84
C THR A 38 1.70 19.61 -5.90
N GLN A 39 0.63 19.73 -5.12
CA GLN A 39 -0.48 18.77 -5.13
C GLN A 39 -1.11 18.61 -6.53
N ALA A 40 -1.19 19.71 -7.29
CA ALA A 40 -1.67 19.66 -8.67
C ALA A 40 -0.76 18.83 -9.58
N GLN A 41 0.56 18.93 -9.40
CA GLN A 41 1.53 18.11 -10.15
C GLN A 41 1.44 16.64 -9.77
N ILE A 42 1.26 16.34 -8.48
CA ILE A 42 1.06 14.97 -7.99
C ILE A 42 -0.18 14.37 -8.64
N GLY A 43 -1.32 15.07 -8.56
CA GLY A 43 -2.57 14.61 -9.16
C GLY A 43 -2.45 14.39 -10.67
N ALA A 44 -1.86 15.35 -11.40
CA ALA A 44 -1.66 15.23 -12.85
C ALA A 44 -0.76 14.04 -13.21
N PHE A 45 0.31 13.79 -12.45
CA PHE A 45 1.21 12.66 -12.66
C PHE A 45 0.50 11.32 -12.41
N LEU A 46 -0.14 11.17 -11.25
CA LEU A 46 -0.79 9.91 -10.86
C LEU A 46 -1.95 9.54 -11.80
N ILE A 47 -2.78 10.52 -12.17
CA ILE A 47 -3.88 10.29 -13.13
C ILE A 47 -3.33 9.97 -14.52
N GLY A 48 -2.32 10.70 -15.00
CA GLY A 48 -1.68 10.42 -16.27
C GLY A 48 -1.06 9.02 -16.30
N TRP A 49 -0.34 8.66 -15.25
CA TRP A 49 0.30 7.35 -15.11
C TRP A 49 -0.73 6.23 -15.10
N ARG A 50 -1.79 6.36 -14.29
CA ARG A 50 -2.90 5.41 -14.24
C ARG A 50 -3.65 5.28 -15.57
N THR A 51 -3.87 6.40 -16.28
CA THR A 51 -4.57 6.40 -17.58
C THR A 51 -3.73 5.77 -18.69
N LYS A 52 -2.41 5.93 -18.61
CA LYS A 52 -1.46 5.26 -19.51
C LYS A 52 -1.45 3.73 -19.27
N LEU A 53 -1.78 3.28 -18.13
CA LEU A 53 -1.56 1.97 -17.53
C LEU A 53 -0.09 1.77 -17.15
N GLU A 54 0.13 1.51 -15.88
CA GLU A 54 1.46 1.26 -15.32
C GLU A 54 2.01 -0.09 -15.81
N THR A 55 3.30 -0.14 -16.10
CA THR A 55 3.98 -1.41 -16.38
C THR A 55 4.46 -2.05 -15.07
N ASP A 56 4.73 -3.37 -15.09
CA ASP A 56 5.27 -4.09 -13.95
C ASP A 56 6.61 -3.50 -13.50
N SER A 57 7.47 -3.10 -14.45
CA SER A 57 8.76 -2.46 -14.14
C SER A 57 8.60 -1.11 -13.46
N GLU A 58 7.63 -0.30 -13.88
CA GLU A 58 7.31 0.97 -13.23
C GLU A 58 6.78 0.76 -11.80
N LEU A 59 5.90 -0.23 -11.59
CA LEU A 59 5.38 -0.56 -10.26
C LEU A 59 6.50 -1.06 -9.33
N ILE A 60 7.40 -1.91 -9.83
CA ILE A 60 8.56 -2.37 -9.07
C ILE A 60 9.46 -1.20 -8.68
N ALA A 61 9.72 -0.27 -9.61
CA ALA A 61 10.52 0.93 -9.35
C ALA A 61 9.88 1.82 -8.28
N ALA A 62 8.55 2.03 -8.34
CA ALA A 62 7.83 2.79 -7.33
C ALA A 62 7.93 2.14 -5.94
N VAL A 63 7.78 0.82 -5.84
CA VAL A 63 7.95 0.10 -4.57
C VAL A 63 9.38 0.23 -4.04
N LYS A 64 10.41 0.17 -4.91
CA LYS A 64 11.81 0.40 -4.51
C LYS A 64 12.00 1.79 -3.91
N ALA A 65 11.43 2.84 -4.54
CA ALA A 65 11.49 4.19 -4.03
C ALA A 65 10.78 4.33 -2.66
N LEU A 66 9.53 3.82 -2.56
CA LEU A 66 8.75 3.86 -1.33
C LEU A 66 9.45 3.19 -0.15
N LYS A 67 10.13 2.05 -0.37
CA LYS A 67 10.83 1.31 0.69
C LYS A 67 11.89 2.15 1.44
N LYS A 68 12.45 3.17 0.82
CA LYS A 68 13.42 4.07 1.48
C LYS A 68 12.78 4.93 2.58
N TYR A 69 11.47 5.17 2.50
CA TYR A 69 10.71 6.05 3.40
C TYR A 69 9.85 5.28 4.41
N ILE A 70 9.75 3.96 4.27
CA ILE A 70 8.97 3.11 5.16
C ILE A 70 9.85 2.68 6.33
N LYS A 71 9.37 2.91 7.56
CA LYS A 71 9.96 2.32 8.76
C LYS A 71 9.38 0.93 8.97
N PHE A 72 10.20 -0.07 8.74
CA PHE A 72 9.82 -1.45 9.06
C PHE A 72 9.99 -1.70 10.55
N THR A 73 8.91 -2.11 11.22
CA THR A 73 8.98 -2.61 12.59
C THR A 73 9.08 -4.13 12.51
N LYS A 74 10.21 -4.68 12.97
CA LYS A 74 10.36 -6.13 13.08
C LYS A 74 9.62 -6.59 14.32
N ILE A 75 8.64 -7.45 14.14
CA ILE A 75 7.94 -8.15 15.22
C ILE A 75 8.37 -9.60 15.14
N GLU A 76 9.01 -10.09 16.20
CA GLU A 76 9.49 -11.47 16.25
C GLU A 76 8.31 -12.45 16.21
N ASN A 77 8.52 -13.59 15.56
CA ASN A 77 7.51 -14.63 15.40
C ASN A 77 6.17 -14.08 14.88
N SER A 78 6.21 -13.20 13.87
CA SER A 78 5.00 -12.60 13.32
C SER A 78 4.64 -13.19 11.96
N LEU A 79 3.34 -13.32 11.74
CA LEU A 79 2.73 -13.52 10.44
C LEU A 79 2.00 -12.24 10.08
N GLU A 80 2.52 -11.50 9.12
CA GLU A 80 1.85 -10.33 8.59
C GLU A 80 0.84 -10.77 7.52
N LEU A 81 -0.41 -10.46 7.76
CA LEU A 81 -1.43 -10.55 6.73
C LEU A 81 -1.39 -9.23 5.94
N GLY A 82 -0.87 -9.27 4.73
CA GLY A 82 -0.88 -8.16 3.77
C GLY A 82 -2.31 -7.84 3.31
N TYR A 83 -3.21 -7.76 4.25
CA TYR A 83 -4.62 -7.55 4.05
C TYR A 83 -4.94 -6.09 4.36
N SER A 84 -4.83 -5.24 3.35
CA SER A 84 -5.42 -3.92 3.44
C SER A 84 -6.93 -4.06 3.26
N PHE A 85 -7.65 -4.02 4.39
CA PHE A 85 -9.11 -3.88 4.34
C PHE A 85 -9.42 -2.48 3.80
N ASP A 86 -9.94 -2.43 2.58
CA ASP A 86 -10.20 -1.18 1.86
C ASP A 86 -11.60 -0.60 2.07
N GLY A 87 -12.30 -1.08 3.11
CA GLY A 87 -13.66 -0.65 3.42
C GLY A 87 -14.72 -1.17 2.45
N ARG A 88 -14.48 -2.25 1.72
CA ARG A 88 -15.48 -2.84 0.83
C ARG A 88 -16.62 -3.45 1.63
N GLU A 89 -17.84 -3.03 1.34
CA GLU A 89 -19.04 -3.49 2.03
C GLU A 89 -19.28 -5.00 1.94
N ASN A 90 -18.78 -5.63 0.89
CA ASN A 90 -19.05 -7.05 0.59
C ASN A 90 -17.89 -8.00 0.94
N ASN A 91 -16.79 -7.49 1.46
CA ASN A 91 -15.66 -8.32 1.84
C ASN A 91 -15.67 -8.56 3.35
N PRO A 92 -15.76 -9.82 3.80
CA PRO A 92 -15.72 -10.12 5.22
C PRO A 92 -14.34 -9.77 5.80
N PHE A 93 -14.34 -9.21 7.00
CA PHE A 93 -13.12 -8.99 7.76
C PHE A 93 -12.79 -10.27 8.54
N LEU A 94 -11.87 -11.06 8.00
CA LEU A 94 -11.56 -12.40 8.50
C LEU A 94 -10.50 -12.45 9.61
N PHE A 95 -9.92 -11.32 10.01
CA PHE A 95 -8.86 -11.28 11.00
C PHE A 95 -9.23 -11.98 12.34
N PRO A 96 -10.41 -11.76 12.93
CA PRO A 96 -10.78 -12.46 14.17
C PRO A 96 -10.87 -13.98 14.00
N LEU A 97 -11.24 -14.45 12.80
CA LEU A 97 -11.26 -15.88 12.51
C LEU A 97 -9.84 -16.46 12.46
N TYR A 98 -8.90 -15.76 11.80
CA TYR A 98 -7.50 -16.21 11.76
C TYR A 98 -6.86 -16.22 13.16
N GLU A 99 -7.16 -15.24 13.98
CA GLU A 99 -6.70 -15.18 15.38
C GLU A 99 -7.15 -16.43 16.17
N ASN A 100 -8.42 -16.78 16.06
CA ASN A 100 -8.97 -17.96 16.73
C ASN A 100 -8.38 -19.28 16.19
N ILE A 101 -8.20 -19.38 14.86
CA ILE A 101 -7.55 -20.54 14.24
C ILE A 101 -6.11 -20.71 14.74
N LEU A 102 -5.34 -19.63 14.79
CA LEU A 102 -3.96 -19.67 15.28
C LEU A 102 -3.90 -20.05 16.76
N LYS A 103 -4.80 -19.51 17.58
CA LYS A 103 -4.90 -19.87 18.99
C LYS A 103 -5.14 -21.37 19.16
N GLU A 104 -6.16 -21.91 18.49
CA GLU A 104 -6.47 -23.34 18.53
C GLU A 104 -5.31 -24.20 18.00
N PHE A 105 -4.63 -23.75 16.93
CA PHE A 105 -3.47 -24.43 16.38
C PHE A 105 -2.33 -24.53 17.42
N HIS A 106 -2.01 -23.43 18.11
CA HIS A 106 -0.95 -23.43 19.12
C HIS A 106 -1.33 -24.24 20.37
N GLU A 107 -2.61 -24.30 20.73
CA GLU A 107 -3.08 -25.14 21.84
C GLU A 107 -2.84 -26.64 21.56
N LYS A 108 -2.95 -27.05 20.28
CA LYS A 108 -2.73 -28.41 19.82
C LYS A 108 -1.25 -28.76 19.51
N ASN A 109 -0.44 -27.75 19.23
CA ASN A 109 0.95 -27.90 18.81
C ASN A 109 1.87 -27.06 19.70
N LYS A 110 2.01 -27.45 20.95
CA LYS A 110 2.74 -26.69 21.98
C LYS A 110 4.25 -26.61 21.80
N ASP A 111 4.79 -27.44 20.95
CA ASP A 111 6.20 -27.45 20.52
C ASP A 111 6.53 -26.38 19.46
N ILE A 112 5.51 -25.76 18.87
CA ILE A 112 5.67 -24.70 17.90
C ILE A 112 5.62 -23.35 18.62
N THR A 113 6.61 -22.50 18.34
CA THR A 113 6.62 -21.13 18.86
C THR A 113 5.37 -20.36 18.41
N PRO A 114 4.60 -19.76 19.32
CA PRO A 114 3.42 -19.00 18.95
C PRO A 114 3.73 -17.86 17.98
N LEU A 115 2.89 -17.72 16.97
CA LEU A 115 2.98 -16.63 15.98
C LEU A 115 2.08 -15.46 16.40
N ASN A 116 2.65 -14.26 16.33
CA ASN A 116 1.89 -13.03 16.48
C ASN A 116 1.24 -12.67 15.14
N LEU A 117 -0.07 -12.59 15.12
CA LEU A 117 -0.77 -12.14 13.92
C LEU A 117 -0.70 -10.60 13.83
N VAL A 118 -0.16 -10.12 12.75
CA VAL A 118 0.00 -8.68 12.49
C VAL A 118 -0.82 -8.28 11.29
N ILE A 119 -1.54 -7.19 11.41
CA ILE A 119 -2.26 -6.57 10.31
C ILE A 119 -1.68 -5.19 10.03
N SER A 120 -1.37 -4.93 8.78
CA SER A 120 -0.98 -3.60 8.30
C SER A 120 -2.10 -2.98 7.49
N GLY A 121 -2.33 -1.70 7.65
CA GLY A 121 -3.37 -0.99 6.92
C GLY A 121 -3.58 0.44 7.40
N ASP A 122 -4.49 1.16 6.74
CA ASP A 122 -4.90 2.49 7.18
C ASP A 122 -5.95 2.39 8.30
N PHE A 123 -5.62 2.98 9.45
CA PHE A 123 -6.51 3.02 10.60
C PHE A 123 -7.40 4.26 10.63
N LEU A 124 -7.15 5.23 9.79
CA LEU A 124 -7.79 6.55 9.86
C LEU A 124 -8.93 6.70 8.86
N GLN A 125 -8.77 6.18 7.67
CA GLN A 125 -9.76 6.32 6.60
C GLN A 125 -9.82 5.06 5.74
N PRO A 126 -11.02 4.59 5.35
CA PRO A 126 -11.14 3.54 4.36
C PRO A 126 -10.71 4.08 2.99
N ALA A 127 -10.11 3.25 2.16
CA ALA A 127 -9.64 3.62 0.82
C ALA A 127 -10.79 4.07 -0.10
N LYS A 128 -12.02 3.59 0.14
CA LYS A 128 -13.21 3.95 -0.64
C LYS A 128 -14.35 4.42 0.24
N LYS A 129 -14.97 3.51 0.96
CA LYS A 129 -16.06 3.78 1.91
C LYS A 129 -16.20 2.58 2.87
N GLY A 130 -16.95 2.76 3.94
CA GLY A 130 -17.17 1.73 4.94
C GLY A 130 -16.36 1.95 6.20
N LEU A 131 -16.10 0.88 6.94
CA LEU A 131 -15.39 0.91 8.21
C LEU A 131 -13.88 0.74 8.02
N THR A 132 -13.12 1.38 8.87
CA THR A 132 -11.69 1.12 8.98
C THR A 132 -11.45 -0.15 9.81
N THR A 133 -10.26 -0.73 9.72
CA THR A 133 -9.85 -1.81 10.62
C THR A 133 -9.99 -1.40 12.09
N LYS A 134 -9.66 -0.15 12.42
CA LYS A 134 -9.82 0.40 13.77
C LYS A 134 -11.29 0.41 14.24
N ASP A 135 -12.21 0.82 13.37
CA ASP A 135 -13.64 0.83 13.70
C ASP A 135 -14.15 -0.57 14.00
N ILE A 136 -13.70 -1.55 13.21
CA ILE A 136 -14.07 -2.96 13.43
C ILE A 136 -13.55 -3.46 14.77
N PHE A 137 -12.26 -3.24 15.08
CA PHE A 137 -11.71 -3.65 16.38
C PHE A 137 -12.40 -2.97 17.56
N ASN A 138 -12.71 -1.68 17.44
CA ASN A 138 -13.46 -0.97 18.48
C ASN A 138 -14.87 -1.55 18.70
N SER A 139 -15.51 -2.07 17.63
CA SER A 139 -16.86 -2.64 17.71
C SER A 139 -16.91 -4.04 18.34
N ILE A 140 -15.79 -4.76 18.38
CA ILE A 140 -15.67 -6.09 18.98
C ILE A 140 -14.93 -6.07 20.32
N ASP A 141 -14.78 -4.90 20.93
CA ASP A 141 -14.13 -4.68 22.23
C ASP A 141 -12.71 -5.27 22.35
N LYS A 142 -11.89 -5.12 21.28
CA LYS A 142 -10.50 -5.59 21.24
C LYS A 142 -9.49 -4.46 20.99
#